data_a71892d443f7c87e71e8bd1e24caad1f
#
_entry.id   a71892d443f7c87e71e8bd1e24caad1f
#
_cell.length_a   1.000
_cell.length_b   1.000
_cell.length_c   1.000
_cell.angle_alpha   90.00
_cell.angle_beta   90.00
_cell.angle_gamma   90.00
#
_symmetry.space_group_name_H-M   'P 1'
#
loop_
_entity.id
_entity.type
_entity.pdbx_description
1 polymer ?
#
loop_
_entity_poly.entity_id
_entity_poly.type
_entity_poly.pdbx_seq_one_letter_code
_entity_poly.pdbx_strand_id
1 'polypeptide(L)'
;PRSTPLYSSAASDVYKRQVIDCTFDVSSSLKERIERIKEECEISVREGSSALILSDKDISDNKTSIPSALAVGAVHSHLVKNGLRGYCSLNVECSDALDTHSFAVLIGVGATTINPYLAIDSIYQRFEKKLFGKSDFESCVIKFKKSIDSGLLKIMSKMGISVISSYRGGCNFEAVGLSRAIVSDYFPGMSSRISGIGISGIEDKIKELHRKFSKKNIYTLPIGGLYRYRKSGENHQYDGSLIHLLQSAVGTGSYEQYKKYSNGIYNLPPINLRDLLQFKKGSASIDIKEVEPIEDILKRFGSGSMSHGALSAEAHEVLATGMNRIKGASC
;
A
#
# COMPACT_ATOMS: atom_id res chain seq x y z
N PRO A 1 5.66 -7.21 -37.68
CA PRO A 1 5.96 -6.15 -36.77
C PRO A 1 7.45 -5.89 -36.83
N ARG A 2 7.80 -4.79 -37.41
CA ARG A 2 9.19 -4.39 -37.65
C ARG A 2 9.83 -4.08 -36.31
N SER A 3 11.04 -4.61 -36.11
CA SER A 3 11.95 -4.24 -35.04
C SER A 3 12.07 -2.72 -34.91
N THR A 4 11.92 -2.23 -33.70
CA THR A 4 12.15 -0.83 -33.34
C THR A 4 13.55 -0.42 -33.84
N PRO A 5 13.67 0.71 -34.55
CA PRO A 5 14.98 1.15 -34.99
C PRO A 5 15.90 1.39 -33.81
N LEU A 6 17.12 0.94 -33.93
CA LEU A 6 18.24 1.38 -33.08
C LEU A 6 18.26 2.91 -33.10
N TYR A 7 18.03 3.52 -31.94
CA TYR A 7 18.18 4.96 -31.80
C TYR A 7 19.60 5.32 -32.18
N SER A 8 19.74 6.15 -33.20
CA SER A 8 21.04 6.66 -33.58
C SER A 8 21.64 7.49 -32.44
N SER A 9 22.95 7.47 -32.26
CA SER A 9 23.63 8.32 -31.28
C SER A 9 23.27 9.82 -31.42
N ALA A 10 22.91 10.26 -32.62
CA ALA A 10 22.40 11.60 -32.89
C ALA A 10 21.04 11.91 -32.22
N ALA A 11 20.20 10.92 -31.93
CA ALA A 11 18.95 11.14 -31.21
C ALA A 11 19.16 11.36 -29.70
N SER A 12 20.29 10.92 -29.14
CA SER A 12 20.63 11.18 -27.72
C SER A 12 21.03 12.63 -27.46
N ASP A 13 21.51 13.34 -28.46
CA ASP A 13 21.95 14.75 -28.36
C ASP A 13 20.78 15.74 -28.50
N VAL A 14 19.62 15.28 -29.01
CA VAL A 14 18.41 16.11 -29.18
C VAL A 14 17.61 16.20 -27.89
N TYR A 15 17.71 15.21 -26.98
CA TYR A 15 16.99 15.18 -25.71
C TYR A 15 17.94 15.43 -24.54
N LYS A 16 18.02 16.71 -24.12
CA LYS A 16 18.74 17.06 -22.89
C LYS A 16 18.03 16.41 -21.69
N ARG A 17 18.71 15.49 -21.03
CA ARG A 17 18.25 14.79 -19.84
C ARG A 17 18.96 15.30 -18.60
N GLN A 18 18.24 15.41 -17.50
CA GLN A 18 18.80 15.79 -16.20
C GLN A 18 18.38 14.77 -15.15
N VAL A 19 19.36 14.25 -14.41
CA VAL A 19 19.14 13.41 -13.23
C VAL A 19 19.05 14.33 -12.01
N ILE A 20 17.99 14.14 -11.22
CA ILE A 20 17.72 14.85 -9.97
C ILE A 20 17.83 13.84 -8.83
N ASP A 21 18.75 14.06 -7.91
CA ASP A 21 18.92 13.24 -6.71
C ASP A 21 17.73 13.43 -5.77
N CYS A 22 16.93 12.39 -5.56
CA CYS A 22 15.78 12.36 -4.65
C CYS A 22 16.15 11.74 -3.29
N THR A 23 17.40 11.86 -2.87
CA THR A 23 17.84 11.51 -1.53
C THR A 23 18.08 12.77 -0.68
N PHE A 24 18.10 12.61 0.63
CA PHE A 24 18.45 13.67 1.57
C PHE A 24 19.25 13.13 2.74
N ASP A 25 20.11 13.97 3.30
CA ASP A 25 20.89 13.61 4.47
C ASP A 25 19.98 13.40 5.68
N VAL A 26 20.20 12.34 6.47
CA VAL A 26 19.39 12.01 7.66
C VAL A 26 19.43 13.09 8.73
N SER A 27 20.42 13.99 8.70
CA SER A 27 20.52 15.16 9.59
C SER A 27 19.76 16.39 9.06
N SER A 28 19.35 16.37 7.78
CA SER A 28 18.67 17.50 7.13
C SER A 28 17.13 17.34 7.16
N SER A 29 16.42 18.37 6.66
CA SER A 29 14.96 18.40 6.58
C SER A 29 14.46 17.83 5.25
N LEU A 30 13.50 16.91 5.31
CA LEU A 30 12.77 16.41 4.15
C LEU A 30 12.09 17.55 3.39
N LYS A 31 11.48 18.50 4.10
CA LYS A 31 10.77 19.63 3.50
C LYS A 31 11.71 20.49 2.67
N GLU A 32 12.87 20.85 3.24
CA GLU A 32 13.86 21.66 2.53
C GLU A 32 14.38 20.95 1.28
N ARG A 33 14.61 19.65 1.35
CA ARG A 33 15.06 18.89 0.16
C ARG A 33 13.99 18.86 -0.92
N ILE A 34 12.72 18.69 -0.56
CA ILE A 34 11.62 18.74 -1.54
C ILE A 34 11.57 20.10 -2.24
N GLU A 35 11.71 21.20 -1.50
CA GLU A 35 11.72 22.53 -2.13
C GLU A 35 12.90 22.68 -3.09
N ARG A 36 14.09 22.21 -2.71
CA ARG A 36 15.27 22.24 -3.60
C ARG A 36 15.07 21.42 -4.88
N ILE A 37 14.53 20.21 -4.80
CA ILE A 37 14.32 19.42 -6.03
C ILE A 37 13.28 20.05 -6.97
N LYS A 38 12.29 20.77 -6.44
CA LYS A 38 11.35 21.56 -7.25
C LYS A 38 12.06 22.64 -8.04
N GLU A 39 12.94 23.40 -7.36
CA GLU A 39 13.75 24.44 -7.98
C GLU A 39 14.75 23.87 -9.00
N GLU A 40 15.47 22.79 -8.65
CA GLU A 40 16.40 22.10 -9.54
C GLU A 40 15.70 21.63 -10.83
N CYS A 41 14.49 21.07 -10.71
CA CYS A 41 13.67 20.64 -11.84
C CYS A 41 13.21 21.83 -12.69
N GLU A 42 12.77 22.91 -12.08
CA GLU A 42 12.32 24.12 -12.80
C GLU A 42 13.47 24.74 -13.61
N ILE A 43 14.63 24.94 -12.99
CA ILE A 43 15.83 25.47 -13.65
C ILE A 43 16.19 24.57 -14.84
N SER A 44 16.25 23.25 -14.62
CA SER A 44 16.61 22.29 -15.67
C SER A 44 15.68 22.37 -16.89
N VAL A 45 14.36 22.49 -16.66
CA VAL A 45 13.39 22.62 -17.77
C VAL A 45 13.55 23.96 -18.48
N ARG A 46 13.75 25.06 -17.74
CA ARG A 46 13.99 26.38 -18.33
C ARG A 46 15.28 26.42 -19.16
N GLU A 47 16.29 25.63 -18.79
CA GLU A 47 17.53 25.44 -19.55
C GLU A 47 17.40 24.44 -20.73
N GLY A 48 16.19 23.95 -21.02
CA GLY A 48 15.86 23.11 -22.17
C GLY A 48 15.96 21.61 -21.94
N SER A 49 15.98 21.15 -20.68
CA SER A 49 15.89 19.71 -20.39
C SER A 49 14.48 19.21 -20.67
N SER A 50 14.35 18.23 -21.58
CA SER A 50 13.09 17.60 -21.97
C SER A 50 12.79 16.30 -21.22
N ALA A 51 13.78 15.78 -20.47
CA ALA A 51 13.62 14.58 -19.65
C ALA A 51 14.27 14.79 -18.27
N LEU A 52 13.43 14.80 -17.23
CA LEU A 52 13.87 14.79 -15.84
C LEU A 52 13.81 13.35 -15.33
N ILE A 53 14.88 12.91 -14.66
CA ILE A 53 14.99 11.59 -14.02
C ILE A 53 15.08 11.81 -12.52
N LEU A 54 13.99 11.54 -11.80
CA LEU A 54 13.96 11.56 -10.35
C LEU A 54 14.52 10.22 -9.85
N SER A 55 15.69 10.23 -9.20
CA SER A 55 16.38 9.00 -8.80
C SER A 55 16.65 8.96 -7.29
N ASP A 56 16.38 7.82 -6.67
CA ASP A 56 16.71 7.55 -5.26
C ASP A 56 17.93 6.61 -5.09
N LYS A 57 18.73 6.42 -6.15
CA LYS A 57 19.84 5.46 -6.13
C LYS A 57 20.98 5.81 -5.18
N ASP A 58 21.16 7.09 -4.83
CA ASP A 58 22.23 7.55 -3.99
C ASP A 58 22.02 7.34 -2.49
N ILE A 59 21.20 6.35 -2.12
CA ILE A 59 20.99 5.93 -0.72
C ILE A 59 22.30 5.40 -0.15
N SER A 60 22.62 5.85 1.06
CA SER A 60 23.85 5.46 1.78
C SER A 60 23.61 5.46 3.29
N ASP A 61 24.62 5.16 4.10
CA ASP A 61 24.53 5.19 5.56
C ASP A 61 24.06 6.56 6.11
N ASN A 62 24.34 7.65 5.40
CA ASN A 62 23.98 9.02 5.81
C ASN A 62 22.85 9.63 4.98
N LYS A 63 22.46 9.01 3.87
CA LYS A 63 21.42 9.50 2.97
C LYS A 63 20.28 8.52 2.84
N THR A 64 19.06 9.02 2.97
CA THR A 64 17.83 8.25 2.79
C THR A 64 17.00 8.82 1.65
N SER A 65 16.08 7.99 1.08
CA SER A 65 15.24 8.39 -0.05
C SER A 65 14.04 9.23 0.39
N ILE A 66 13.65 10.18 -0.46
CA ILE A 66 12.30 10.77 -0.44
C ILE A 66 11.35 9.73 -1.03
N PRO A 67 10.16 9.45 -0.43
CA PRO A 67 9.17 8.59 -1.05
C PRO A 67 8.87 9.04 -2.49
N SER A 68 8.97 8.14 -3.47
CA SER A 68 8.88 8.53 -4.88
C SER A 68 7.56 9.19 -5.24
N ALA A 69 6.45 8.74 -4.65
CA ALA A 69 5.15 9.39 -4.87
C ALA A 69 5.14 10.85 -4.40
N LEU A 70 5.82 11.15 -3.29
CA LEU A 70 5.93 12.52 -2.77
C LEU A 70 6.85 13.39 -3.65
N ALA A 71 7.98 12.85 -4.09
CA ALA A 71 8.90 13.56 -5.00
C ALA A 71 8.21 13.87 -6.34
N VAL A 72 7.54 12.87 -6.94
CA VAL A 72 6.81 13.05 -8.21
C VAL A 72 5.68 14.06 -8.06
N GLY A 73 4.84 13.92 -7.02
CA GLY A 73 3.71 14.82 -6.78
C GLY A 73 4.16 16.27 -6.58
N ALA A 74 5.22 16.49 -5.80
CA ALA A 74 5.79 17.81 -5.56
C ALA A 74 6.33 18.46 -6.85
N VAL A 75 7.15 17.72 -7.62
CA VAL A 75 7.72 18.22 -8.88
C VAL A 75 6.63 18.42 -9.94
N HIS A 76 5.73 17.45 -10.10
CA HIS A 76 4.62 17.55 -11.06
C HIS A 76 3.76 18.78 -10.80
N SER A 77 3.30 18.95 -9.56
CA SER A 77 2.44 20.08 -9.17
C SER A 77 3.15 21.43 -9.33
N HIS A 78 4.43 21.49 -8.99
CA HIS A 78 5.25 22.69 -9.16
C HIS A 78 5.39 23.07 -10.65
N LEU A 79 5.73 22.09 -11.50
CA LEU A 79 5.88 22.33 -12.94
C LEU A 79 4.55 22.67 -13.62
N VAL A 80 3.42 22.07 -13.16
CA VAL A 80 2.07 22.44 -13.65
C VAL A 80 1.76 23.88 -13.28
N LYS A 81 1.98 24.28 -12.02
CA LYS A 81 1.72 25.64 -11.54
C LYS A 81 2.52 26.71 -12.30
N ASN A 82 3.75 26.36 -12.73
CA ASN A 82 4.62 27.26 -13.48
C ASN A 82 4.47 27.14 -15.01
N GLY A 83 3.50 26.35 -15.52
CA GLY A 83 3.28 26.16 -16.96
C GLY A 83 4.38 25.39 -17.68
N LEU A 84 5.23 24.67 -16.94
CA LEU A 84 6.42 24.00 -17.48
C LEU A 84 6.22 22.50 -17.73
N ARG A 85 5.18 21.89 -17.15
CA ARG A 85 4.98 20.43 -17.18
C ARG A 85 4.85 19.83 -18.58
N GLY A 86 4.36 20.61 -19.55
CA GLY A 86 4.22 20.18 -20.95
C GLY A 86 5.54 20.07 -21.72
N TYR A 87 6.62 20.66 -21.22
CA TYR A 87 7.92 20.68 -21.89
C TYR A 87 8.86 19.52 -21.51
N CYS A 88 8.50 18.73 -20.49
CA CYS A 88 9.36 17.65 -20.05
C CYS A 88 8.59 16.38 -19.70
N SER A 89 9.28 15.24 -19.76
CA SER A 89 8.86 13.98 -19.17
C SER A 89 9.40 13.86 -17.74
N LEU A 90 8.62 13.28 -16.81
CA LEU A 90 9.05 12.90 -15.47
C LEU A 90 9.31 11.39 -15.46
N ASN A 91 10.56 11.01 -15.41
CA ASN A 91 10.98 9.63 -15.36
C ASN A 91 11.42 9.32 -13.93
N VAL A 92 10.95 8.22 -13.37
CA VAL A 92 11.20 7.88 -11.96
C VAL A 92 12.06 6.63 -11.89
N GLU A 93 13.18 6.74 -11.24
CA GLU A 93 14.08 5.63 -10.95
C GLU A 93 14.05 5.40 -9.44
N CYS A 94 13.33 4.36 -8.99
CA CYS A 94 12.96 4.23 -7.60
C CYS A 94 13.06 2.82 -7.04
N SER A 95 13.29 2.76 -5.73
CA SER A 95 13.36 1.53 -4.95
C SER A 95 12.01 1.05 -4.44
N ASP A 96 11.01 1.92 -4.34
CA ASP A 96 9.72 1.66 -3.66
C ASP A 96 8.59 1.19 -4.60
N ALA A 97 8.80 1.16 -5.93
CA ALA A 97 7.82 0.66 -6.89
C ALA A 97 7.92 -0.86 -7.07
N LEU A 98 7.19 -1.62 -6.25
CA LEU A 98 7.30 -3.09 -6.20
C LEU A 98 6.07 -3.81 -6.77
N ASP A 99 4.91 -3.18 -6.80
CA ASP A 99 3.63 -3.78 -7.18
C ASP A 99 2.79 -2.87 -8.07
N THR A 100 1.72 -3.41 -8.63
CA THR A 100 0.80 -2.67 -9.52
C THR A 100 0.27 -1.39 -8.89
N HIS A 101 0.00 -1.38 -7.58
CA HIS A 101 -0.53 -0.21 -6.89
C HIS A 101 0.49 0.94 -6.88
N SER A 102 1.75 0.64 -6.57
CA SER A 102 2.84 1.62 -6.59
C SER A 102 2.98 2.27 -7.97
N PHE A 103 2.92 1.47 -9.05
CA PHE A 103 2.94 2.01 -10.42
C PHE A 103 1.72 2.87 -10.71
N ALA A 104 0.52 2.41 -10.33
CA ALA A 104 -0.71 3.15 -10.53
C ALA A 104 -0.66 4.51 -9.83
N VAL A 105 -0.18 4.56 -8.59
CA VAL A 105 -0.02 5.80 -7.81
C VAL A 105 0.97 6.73 -8.49
N LEU A 106 2.18 6.25 -8.83
CA LEU A 106 3.21 7.08 -9.45
C LEU A 106 2.74 7.71 -10.78
N ILE A 107 2.09 6.93 -11.64
CA ILE A 107 1.52 7.46 -12.88
C ILE A 107 0.39 8.46 -12.56
N GLY A 108 -0.49 8.12 -11.62
CA GLY A 108 -1.62 8.95 -11.23
C GLY A 108 -1.22 10.30 -10.63
N VAL A 109 -0.05 10.39 -9.98
CA VAL A 109 0.49 11.67 -9.47
C VAL A 109 1.44 12.35 -10.44
N GLY A 110 1.66 11.82 -11.66
CA GLY A 110 2.30 12.54 -12.75
C GLY A 110 3.53 11.90 -13.38
N ALA A 111 4.00 10.73 -12.97
CA ALA A 111 5.13 10.03 -13.60
C ALA A 111 4.83 9.68 -15.06
N THR A 112 5.83 9.86 -15.93
CA THR A 112 5.76 9.46 -17.34
C THR A 112 6.27 8.04 -17.54
N THR A 113 7.40 7.71 -16.94
CA THR A 113 7.98 6.35 -16.95
C THR A 113 8.50 5.99 -15.56
N ILE A 114 8.59 4.70 -15.28
CA ILE A 114 9.05 4.19 -13.99
C ILE A 114 10.09 3.11 -14.25
N ASN A 115 11.28 3.28 -13.66
CA ASN A 115 12.32 2.27 -13.59
C ASN A 115 12.38 1.71 -12.16
N PRO A 116 11.79 0.53 -11.89
CA PRO A 116 11.76 -0.08 -10.55
C PRO A 116 13.03 -0.91 -10.32
N TYR A 117 14.19 -0.27 -10.24
CA TYR A 117 15.47 -0.97 -10.23
C TYR A 117 15.57 -2.01 -9.11
N LEU A 118 15.08 -1.72 -7.89
CA LEU A 118 15.16 -2.67 -6.78
C LEU A 118 14.26 -3.90 -6.99
N ALA A 119 13.10 -3.75 -7.66
CA ALA A 119 12.28 -4.89 -8.03
C ALA A 119 12.99 -5.78 -9.05
N ILE A 120 13.67 -5.18 -10.02
CA ILE A 120 14.46 -5.91 -11.04
C ILE A 120 15.64 -6.62 -10.37
N ASP A 121 16.38 -5.96 -9.48
CA ASP A 121 17.46 -6.56 -8.71
C ASP A 121 16.97 -7.71 -7.83
N SER A 122 15.79 -7.57 -7.23
CA SER A 122 15.15 -8.63 -6.45
C SER A 122 14.78 -9.84 -7.31
N ILE A 123 14.35 -9.62 -8.55
CA ILE A 123 14.11 -10.68 -9.53
C ILE A 123 15.43 -11.35 -9.90
N TYR A 124 16.49 -10.57 -10.13
CA TYR A 124 17.81 -11.10 -10.44
C TYR A 124 18.34 -12.00 -9.32
N GLN A 125 18.28 -11.56 -8.08
CA GLN A 125 18.70 -12.36 -6.92
C GLN A 125 17.92 -13.68 -6.78
N ARG A 126 16.60 -13.66 -7.08
CA ARG A 126 15.78 -14.87 -7.08
C ARG A 126 16.12 -15.80 -8.24
N PHE A 127 16.44 -15.22 -9.40
CA PHE A 127 16.90 -15.97 -10.55
C PHE A 127 18.23 -16.69 -10.25
N GLU A 128 19.21 -16.00 -9.68
CA GLU A 128 20.50 -16.58 -9.23
C GLU A 128 20.29 -17.76 -8.25
N LYS A 129 19.30 -17.63 -7.37
CA LYS A 129 18.91 -18.70 -6.42
C LYS A 129 18.07 -19.81 -7.07
N LYS A 130 17.89 -19.79 -8.40
CA LYS A 130 17.11 -20.79 -9.19
C LYS A 130 15.64 -20.95 -8.74
N LEU A 131 15.04 -19.91 -8.14
CA LEU A 131 13.67 -19.95 -7.63
C LEU A 131 12.61 -19.88 -8.73
N PHE A 132 12.98 -19.56 -9.97
CA PHE A 132 12.08 -19.48 -11.12
C PHE A 132 12.18 -20.71 -12.06
N GLY A 133 12.77 -21.79 -11.58
CA GLY A 133 12.91 -23.04 -12.35
C GLY A 133 13.79 -22.86 -13.59
N LYS A 134 13.26 -23.20 -14.77
CA LYS A 134 13.99 -23.14 -16.05
C LYS A 134 13.88 -21.79 -16.79
N SER A 135 13.19 -20.79 -16.20
CA SER A 135 13.05 -19.47 -16.85
C SER A 135 14.40 -18.74 -16.85
N ASP A 136 14.75 -18.10 -17.96
CA ASP A 136 15.86 -17.14 -18.02
C ASP A 136 15.50 -15.81 -17.38
N PHE A 137 16.50 -14.98 -17.11
CA PHE A 137 16.30 -13.71 -16.42
C PHE A 137 15.42 -12.73 -17.21
N GLU A 138 15.64 -12.63 -18.53
CA GLU A 138 14.87 -11.73 -19.40
C GLU A 138 13.37 -12.11 -19.38
N SER A 139 13.07 -13.40 -19.49
CA SER A 139 11.69 -13.90 -19.36
C SER A 139 11.06 -13.57 -18.02
N CYS A 140 11.84 -13.59 -16.92
CA CYS A 140 11.32 -13.20 -15.59
C CYS A 140 10.96 -11.71 -15.55
N VAL A 141 11.81 -10.85 -16.10
CA VAL A 141 11.56 -9.39 -16.18
C VAL A 141 10.34 -9.10 -17.07
N ILE A 142 10.23 -9.77 -18.23
CA ILE A 142 9.08 -9.64 -19.14
C ILE A 142 7.77 -10.06 -18.44
N LYS A 143 7.78 -11.16 -17.68
CA LYS A 143 6.62 -11.62 -16.92
C LYS A 143 6.21 -10.62 -15.84
N PHE A 144 7.19 -10.04 -15.12
CA PHE A 144 6.94 -8.98 -14.16
C PHE A 144 6.27 -7.78 -14.83
N LYS A 145 6.86 -7.27 -15.92
CA LYS A 145 6.29 -6.16 -16.70
C LYS A 145 4.87 -6.46 -17.16
N LYS A 146 4.61 -7.63 -17.76
CA LYS A 146 3.26 -8.04 -18.19
C LYS A 146 2.26 -8.08 -17.04
N SER A 147 2.69 -8.49 -15.84
CA SER A 147 1.84 -8.50 -14.65
C SER A 147 1.44 -7.08 -14.24
N ILE A 148 2.39 -6.15 -14.23
CA ILE A 148 2.12 -4.73 -13.95
C ILE A 148 1.20 -4.14 -15.02
N ASP A 149 1.51 -4.33 -16.31
CA ASP A 149 0.71 -3.83 -17.43
C ASP A 149 -0.74 -4.33 -17.35
N SER A 150 -0.94 -5.63 -17.10
CA SER A 150 -2.27 -6.22 -16.95
C SER A 150 -3.03 -5.64 -15.75
N GLY A 151 -2.33 -5.39 -14.64
CA GLY A 151 -2.91 -4.77 -13.47
C GLY A 151 -3.32 -3.31 -13.72
N LEU A 152 -2.49 -2.53 -14.39
CA LEU A 152 -2.81 -1.14 -14.78
C LEU A 152 -4.00 -1.08 -15.74
N LEU A 153 -4.03 -1.94 -16.75
CA LEU A 153 -5.17 -2.03 -17.67
C LEU A 153 -6.46 -2.38 -16.95
N LYS A 154 -6.42 -3.25 -15.96
CA LYS A 154 -7.58 -3.60 -15.13
C LYS A 154 -8.05 -2.40 -14.30
N ILE A 155 -7.15 -1.62 -13.71
CA ILE A 155 -7.48 -0.41 -12.96
C ILE A 155 -8.13 0.62 -13.89
N MET A 156 -7.50 0.92 -15.02
CA MET A 156 -8.00 1.87 -16.01
C MET A 156 -9.36 1.45 -16.56
N SER A 157 -9.55 0.17 -16.88
CA SER A 157 -10.82 -0.38 -17.35
C SER A 157 -11.96 -0.17 -16.34
N LYS A 158 -11.70 -0.40 -15.05
CA LYS A 158 -12.69 -0.15 -13.98
C LYS A 158 -13.05 1.33 -13.84
N MET A 159 -12.13 2.22 -14.18
CA MET A 159 -12.34 3.67 -14.13
C MET A 159 -12.92 4.24 -15.43
N GLY A 160 -13.05 3.42 -16.47
CA GLY A 160 -13.50 3.85 -17.79
C GLY A 160 -12.47 4.69 -18.56
N ILE A 161 -11.18 4.57 -18.23
CA ILE A 161 -10.08 5.32 -18.85
C ILE A 161 -9.41 4.42 -19.90
N SER A 162 -9.44 4.82 -21.17
CA SER A 162 -8.92 4.03 -22.29
C SER A 162 -7.46 4.30 -22.62
N VAL A 163 -6.92 5.48 -22.28
CA VAL A 163 -5.54 5.87 -22.59
C VAL A 163 -4.78 6.32 -21.36
N ILE A 164 -3.53 5.89 -21.22
CA ILE A 164 -2.69 6.18 -20.05
C ILE A 164 -2.44 7.68 -19.85
N SER A 165 -2.42 8.45 -20.91
CA SER A 165 -2.27 9.92 -20.83
C SER A 165 -3.41 10.60 -20.09
N SER A 166 -4.62 10.05 -20.12
CA SER A 166 -5.77 10.55 -19.36
C SER A 166 -5.77 10.07 -17.89
N TYR A 167 -5.04 9.01 -17.59
CA TYR A 167 -4.83 8.53 -16.23
C TYR A 167 -3.72 9.31 -15.52
N ARG A 168 -2.67 9.66 -16.26
CA ARG A 168 -1.47 10.31 -15.73
C ARG A 168 -1.78 11.72 -15.19
N GLY A 169 -1.41 11.94 -13.93
CA GLY A 169 -1.64 13.21 -13.25
C GLY A 169 -3.11 13.48 -12.92
N GLY A 170 -4.00 12.49 -13.10
CA GLY A 170 -5.43 12.63 -12.85
C GLY A 170 -5.80 12.65 -11.36
N CYS A 171 -4.86 12.38 -10.45
CA CYS A 171 -5.09 12.34 -8.99
C CYS A 171 -6.32 11.51 -8.58
N ASN A 172 -6.54 10.36 -9.25
CA ASN A 172 -7.72 9.51 -9.09
C ASN A 172 -7.63 8.63 -7.81
N PHE A 173 -7.10 9.19 -6.74
CA PHE A 173 -6.89 8.52 -5.47
C PHE A 173 -7.51 9.32 -4.34
N GLU A 174 -7.77 8.66 -3.24
CA GLU A 174 -8.05 9.29 -1.96
C GLU A 174 -6.82 9.14 -1.06
N ALA A 175 -6.33 10.24 -0.53
CA ALA A 175 -5.28 10.23 0.48
C ALA A 175 -5.90 9.92 1.85
N VAL A 176 -5.46 8.82 2.47
CA VAL A 176 -5.88 8.40 3.79
C VAL A 176 -4.69 8.45 4.74
N GLY A 177 -4.83 9.19 5.83
CA GLY A 177 -3.79 9.30 6.85
C GLY A 177 -2.66 10.27 6.53
N LEU A 178 -2.80 11.10 5.48
CA LEU A 178 -1.93 12.24 5.19
C LEU A 178 -2.61 13.55 5.60
N SER A 179 -1.84 14.50 6.13
CA SER A 179 -2.38 15.80 6.47
C SER A 179 -2.93 16.52 5.23
N ARG A 180 -3.98 17.31 5.42
CA ARG A 180 -4.57 18.10 4.33
C ARG A 180 -3.58 19.08 3.73
N ALA A 181 -2.63 19.58 4.51
CA ALA A 181 -1.57 20.47 4.03
C ALA A 181 -0.67 19.75 3.00
N ILE A 182 -0.21 18.53 3.31
CA ILE A 182 0.58 17.73 2.34
C ILE A 182 -0.21 17.51 1.04
N VAL A 183 -1.49 17.14 1.17
CA VAL A 183 -2.33 16.86 -0.01
C VAL A 183 -2.53 18.12 -0.84
N SER A 184 -2.82 19.26 -0.20
CA SER A 184 -2.94 20.55 -0.88
C SER A 184 -1.66 20.99 -1.60
N ASP A 185 -0.50 20.79 -0.97
CA ASP A 185 0.77 21.30 -1.47
C ASP A 185 1.36 20.43 -2.59
N TYR A 186 1.25 19.09 -2.44
CA TYR A 186 1.94 18.14 -3.32
C TYR A 186 1.03 17.31 -4.22
N PHE A 187 -0.26 17.22 -3.88
CA PHE A 187 -1.26 16.43 -4.63
C PHE A 187 -2.56 17.22 -4.84
N PRO A 188 -2.48 18.44 -5.41
CA PRO A 188 -3.67 19.28 -5.58
C PRO A 188 -4.75 18.57 -6.40
N GLY A 189 -6.00 18.66 -5.93
CA GLY A 189 -7.14 17.98 -6.54
C GLY A 189 -7.40 16.57 -6.01
N MET A 190 -6.48 15.98 -5.23
CA MET A 190 -6.71 14.68 -4.58
C MET A 190 -7.64 14.82 -3.37
N SER A 191 -8.58 13.90 -3.24
CA SER A 191 -9.51 13.85 -2.10
C SER A 191 -8.78 13.44 -0.81
N SER A 192 -9.04 14.13 0.31
CA SER A 192 -8.50 13.80 1.64
C SER A 192 -9.57 14.00 2.70
N ARG A 193 -10.39 12.98 2.93
CA ARG A 193 -11.45 13.00 3.95
C ARG A 193 -10.91 12.68 5.33
N ILE A 194 -9.94 11.79 5.43
CA ILE A 194 -9.27 11.39 6.66
C ILE A 194 -7.87 11.98 6.68
N SER A 195 -7.65 12.98 7.55
CA SER A 195 -6.34 13.59 7.76
C SER A 195 -5.42 12.67 8.57
N GLY A 196 -4.14 13.03 8.69
CA GLY A 196 -3.16 12.24 9.41
C GLY A 196 -1.82 12.96 9.56
N ILE A 197 -0.72 12.22 9.32
CA ILE A 197 0.64 12.72 9.54
C ILE A 197 1.01 13.82 8.55
N GLY A 198 1.76 14.81 9.07
CA GLY A 198 2.37 15.88 8.29
C GLY A 198 3.74 15.47 7.74
N ILE A 199 4.41 16.44 7.11
CA ILE A 199 5.73 16.23 6.49
C ILE A 199 6.78 15.77 7.52
N SER A 200 6.75 16.31 8.73
CA SER A 200 7.64 15.91 9.83
C SER A 200 7.39 14.46 10.25
N GLY A 201 6.12 14.03 10.34
CA GLY A 201 5.81 12.64 10.66
C GLY A 201 6.24 11.65 9.58
N ILE A 202 6.23 12.05 8.30
CA ILE A 202 6.80 11.26 7.20
C ILE A 202 8.32 11.19 7.35
N GLU A 203 8.96 12.33 7.61
CA GLU A 203 10.42 12.42 7.84
C GLU A 203 10.87 11.50 8.98
N ASP A 204 10.17 11.55 10.11
CA ASP A 204 10.47 10.71 11.28
C ASP A 204 10.39 9.22 10.95
N LYS A 205 9.34 8.81 10.23
CA LYS A 205 9.18 7.41 9.79
C LYS A 205 10.29 6.96 8.85
N ILE A 206 10.68 7.79 7.90
CA ILE A 206 11.76 7.48 6.96
C ILE A 206 13.08 7.35 7.71
N LYS A 207 13.42 8.31 8.59
CA LYS A 207 14.64 8.29 9.39
C LYS A 207 14.67 7.10 10.37
N GLU A 208 13.53 6.73 10.94
CA GLU A 208 13.42 5.54 11.79
C GLU A 208 13.69 4.26 10.98
N LEU A 209 13.08 4.14 9.80
CA LEU A 209 13.29 3.00 8.91
C LEU A 209 14.75 2.91 8.49
N HIS A 210 15.34 4.01 8.05
CA HIS A 210 16.75 4.11 7.67
C HIS A 210 17.68 3.66 8.79
N ARG A 211 17.46 4.17 10.02
CA ARG A 211 18.27 3.77 11.20
C ARG A 211 18.17 2.28 11.53
N LYS A 212 17.02 1.66 11.26
CA LYS A 212 16.84 0.20 11.48
C LYS A 212 17.69 -0.62 10.53
N PHE A 213 17.82 -0.19 9.28
CA PHE A 213 18.50 -0.95 8.23
C PHE A 213 19.97 -0.57 8.02
N SER A 214 20.40 0.63 8.43
CA SER A 214 21.80 1.06 8.37
C SER A 214 22.68 0.43 9.47
N LYS A 215 22.08 -0.25 10.47
CA LYS A 215 22.86 -0.97 11.47
C LYS A 215 23.51 -2.20 10.84
N LYS A 216 24.85 -2.21 10.79
CA LYS A 216 25.70 -3.23 10.13
C LYS A 216 25.47 -4.70 10.54
N ASN A 217 24.57 -4.99 11.48
CA ASN A 217 24.37 -6.32 12.05
C ASN A 217 22.93 -6.87 11.93
N ILE A 218 22.13 -6.39 10.97
CA ILE A 218 20.80 -7.00 10.74
C ILE A 218 20.95 -8.10 9.70
N TYR A 219 21.20 -9.33 10.18
CA TYR A 219 21.27 -10.52 9.32
C TYR A 219 19.92 -11.19 9.09
N THR A 220 18.89 -10.78 9.84
CA THR A 220 17.55 -11.38 9.76
C THR A 220 16.50 -10.32 9.52
N LEU A 221 15.67 -10.55 8.50
CA LEU A 221 14.50 -9.74 8.26
C LEU A 221 13.45 -9.95 9.37
N PRO A 222 12.59 -8.95 9.64
CA PRO A 222 11.42 -9.13 10.50
C PRO A 222 10.59 -10.32 10.05
N ILE A 223 9.95 -11.04 10.99
CA ILE A 223 9.10 -12.20 10.67
C ILE A 223 7.96 -11.82 9.75
N GLY A 224 7.49 -10.58 9.82
CA GLY A 224 6.37 -10.07 9.04
C GLY A 224 5.06 -10.71 9.51
N GLY A 225 4.24 -11.15 8.55
CA GLY A 225 2.96 -11.78 8.85
C GLY A 225 1.75 -10.88 8.69
N LEU A 226 1.89 -9.73 7.99
CA LEU A 226 0.77 -8.80 7.78
C LEU A 226 -0.40 -9.46 7.02
N TYR A 227 -0.11 -10.13 5.92
CA TYR A 227 -1.15 -10.76 5.07
C TYR A 227 -1.50 -12.20 5.51
N ARG A 228 -0.62 -12.85 6.21
CA ARG A 228 -0.82 -14.21 6.71
C ARG A 228 -0.18 -14.33 8.07
N TYR A 229 -0.97 -14.84 9.04
CA TYR A 229 -0.48 -15.07 10.40
C TYR A 229 0.84 -15.85 10.41
N ARG A 230 1.78 -15.35 11.19
CA ARG A 230 3.04 -16.04 11.52
C ARG A 230 3.29 -15.92 13.01
N LYS A 231 3.67 -17.02 13.63
CA LYS A 231 4.04 -17.03 15.05
C LYS A 231 5.16 -16.02 15.31
N SER A 232 4.97 -15.16 16.31
CA SER A 232 5.89 -14.06 16.66
C SER A 232 6.03 -12.98 15.57
N GLY A 233 5.13 -12.93 14.60
CA GLY A 233 5.01 -11.86 13.60
C GLY A 233 4.01 -10.80 14.01
N GLU A 234 3.40 -10.14 13.00
CA GLU A 234 2.36 -9.13 13.19
C GLU A 234 1.15 -9.70 13.94
N ASN A 235 0.55 -8.86 14.81
CA ASN A 235 -0.65 -9.24 15.54
C ASN A 235 -1.86 -9.28 14.62
N HIS A 236 -2.68 -10.32 14.76
CA HIS A 236 -3.94 -10.47 14.07
C HIS A 236 -5.08 -10.54 15.06
N GLN A 237 -6.25 -10.01 14.70
CA GLN A 237 -7.46 -10.11 15.52
C GLN A 237 -7.87 -11.57 15.76
N TYR A 238 -7.66 -12.42 14.76
CA TYR A 238 -7.93 -13.85 14.83
C TYR A 238 -6.60 -14.61 14.81
N ASP A 239 -6.05 -14.81 16.01
CA ASP A 239 -4.89 -15.66 16.21
C ASP A 239 -5.28 -17.13 16.02
N GLY A 240 -4.43 -17.90 15.35
CA GLY A 240 -4.70 -19.31 15.09
C GLY A 240 -4.88 -20.16 16.36
N SER A 241 -4.20 -19.80 17.45
CA SER A 241 -4.33 -20.49 18.74
C SER A 241 -5.68 -20.21 19.40
N LEU A 242 -6.16 -18.97 19.32
CA LEU A 242 -7.48 -18.57 19.84
C LEU A 242 -8.62 -19.20 19.04
N ILE A 243 -8.50 -19.24 17.71
CA ILE A 243 -9.48 -19.92 16.85
C ILE A 243 -9.53 -21.42 17.21
N HIS A 244 -8.39 -22.07 17.43
CA HIS A 244 -8.35 -23.46 17.82
C HIS A 244 -9.02 -23.71 19.20
N LEU A 245 -8.79 -22.81 20.16
CA LEU A 245 -9.50 -22.85 21.46
C LEU A 245 -11.01 -22.73 21.30
N LEU A 246 -11.47 -21.81 20.44
CA LEU A 246 -12.90 -21.66 20.17
C LEU A 246 -13.50 -22.92 19.54
N GLN A 247 -12.83 -23.45 18.51
CA GLN A 247 -13.27 -24.69 17.84
C GLN A 247 -13.33 -25.86 18.81
N SER A 248 -12.29 -26.01 19.67
CA SER A 248 -12.26 -27.04 20.70
C SER A 248 -13.37 -26.86 21.74
N ALA A 249 -13.59 -25.62 22.20
CA ALA A 249 -14.67 -25.30 23.15
C ALA A 249 -16.05 -25.67 22.59
N VAL A 250 -16.31 -25.34 21.31
CA VAL A 250 -17.57 -25.68 20.64
C VAL A 250 -17.70 -27.19 20.41
N GLY A 251 -16.65 -27.84 19.92
CA GLY A 251 -16.67 -29.29 19.62
C GLY A 251 -16.83 -30.18 20.86
N THR A 252 -16.29 -29.74 22.01
CA THR A 252 -16.37 -30.51 23.28
C THR A 252 -17.45 -30.00 24.22
N GLY A 253 -18.13 -28.88 23.93
CA GLY A 253 -19.06 -28.24 24.85
C GLY A 253 -18.40 -27.70 26.13
N SER A 254 -17.08 -27.47 26.14
CA SER A 254 -16.32 -27.07 27.32
C SER A 254 -16.37 -25.56 27.56
N TYR A 255 -17.12 -25.14 28.58
CA TYR A 255 -17.14 -23.74 29.00
C TYR A 255 -15.80 -23.24 29.56
N GLU A 256 -14.99 -24.11 30.12
CA GLU A 256 -13.64 -23.77 30.58
C GLU A 256 -12.75 -23.36 29.42
N GLN A 257 -12.79 -24.10 28.31
CA GLN A 257 -12.04 -23.74 27.11
C GLN A 257 -12.57 -22.45 26.49
N TYR A 258 -13.89 -22.23 26.51
CA TYR A 258 -14.46 -20.97 26.09
C TYR A 258 -13.97 -19.78 26.91
N LYS A 259 -13.87 -19.93 28.25
CA LYS A 259 -13.26 -18.91 29.11
C LYS A 259 -11.81 -18.60 28.75
N LYS A 260 -11.00 -19.63 28.42
CA LYS A 260 -9.62 -19.43 27.96
C LYS A 260 -9.57 -18.64 26.66
N TYR A 261 -10.45 -18.95 25.72
CA TYR A 261 -10.62 -18.18 24.47
C TYR A 261 -11.00 -16.74 24.77
N SER A 262 -12.06 -16.51 25.55
CA SER A 262 -12.55 -15.18 25.89
C SER A 262 -11.48 -14.33 26.59
N ASN A 263 -10.81 -14.87 27.58
CA ASN A 263 -9.69 -14.18 28.24
C ASN A 263 -8.53 -13.90 27.30
N GLY A 264 -8.24 -14.80 26.35
CA GLY A 264 -7.24 -14.57 25.32
C GLY A 264 -7.59 -13.37 24.44
N ILE A 265 -8.84 -13.27 23.99
CA ILE A 265 -9.31 -12.11 23.19
C ILE A 265 -9.17 -10.80 23.98
N TYR A 266 -9.57 -10.77 25.25
CA TYR A 266 -9.48 -9.56 26.08
C TYR A 266 -8.04 -9.10 26.36
N ASN A 267 -7.08 -10.00 26.29
CA ASN A 267 -5.65 -9.71 26.53
C ASN A 267 -4.86 -9.42 25.26
N LEU A 268 -5.49 -9.44 24.08
CA LEU A 268 -4.84 -9.03 22.84
C LEU A 268 -4.56 -7.52 22.85
N PRO A 269 -3.45 -7.08 22.23
CA PRO A 269 -3.27 -5.67 21.94
C PRO A 269 -4.45 -5.14 21.10
N PRO A 270 -4.89 -3.89 21.30
CA PRO A 270 -5.97 -3.33 20.52
C PRO A 270 -5.59 -3.25 19.03
N ILE A 271 -6.41 -3.83 18.17
CA ILE A 271 -6.23 -3.87 16.71
C ILE A 271 -7.33 -3.06 16.02
N ASN A 272 -8.55 -3.08 16.57
CA ASN A 272 -9.70 -2.31 16.07
C ASN A 272 -10.08 -1.21 17.06
N LEU A 273 -10.77 -0.18 16.59
CA LEU A 273 -11.26 0.89 17.44
C LEU A 273 -12.19 0.38 18.57
N ARG A 274 -12.99 -0.65 18.32
CA ARG A 274 -13.84 -1.27 19.33
C ARG A 274 -13.06 -1.85 20.51
N ASP A 275 -11.80 -2.29 20.30
CA ASP A 275 -10.96 -2.87 21.34
C ASP A 275 -10.52 -1.81 22.38
N LEU A 276 -10.67 -0.52 22.04
CA LEU A 276 -10.44 0.63 22.92
C LEU A 276 -11.69 1.03 23.71
N LEU A 277 -12.85 0.41 23.44
CA LEU A 277 -14.11 0.74 24.07
C LEU A 277 -14.37 -0.21 25.27
N GLN A 278 -15.04 0.32 26.27
CA GLN A 278 -15.49 -0.42 27.43
C GLN A 278 -16.97 -0.13 27.70
N PHE A 279 -17.67 -1.09 28.29
CA PHE A 279 -19.02 -0.83 28.76
C PHE A 279 -19.00 0.27 29.84
N LYS A 280 -19.97 1.17 29.75
CA LYS A 280 -20.13 2.25 30.72
C LYS A 280 -20.39 1.64 32.11
N LYS A 281 -19.53 1.94 33.07
CA LYS A 281 -19.72 1.54 34.46
C LYS A 281 -20.80 2.39 35.11
N GLY A 282 -21.62 1.79 35.97
CA GLY A 282 -22.58 2.52 36.80
C GLY A 282 -24.03 2.47 36.34
N SER A 283 -24.40 1.57 35.43
CA SER A 283 -25.79 1.24 35.19
C SER A 283 -26.39 0.53 36.41
N ALA A 284 -27.62 0.92 36.83
CA ALA A 284 -28.32 0.18 37.85
C ALA A 284 -28.62 -1.24 37.39
N SER A 285 -28.57 -2.20 38.31
CA SER A 285 -28.99 -3.57 38.03
C SER A 285 -30.46 -3.60 37.71
N ILE A 286 -30.86 -4.26 36.63
CA ILE A 286 -32.26 -4.50 36.26
C ILE A 286 -32.65 -5.94 36.56
N ASP A 287 -33.96 -6.20 36.75
CA ASP A 287 -34.47 -7.57 36.91
C ASP A 287 -34.17 -8.36 35.62
N ILE A 288 -33.83 -9.64 35.80
CA ILE A 288 -33.58 -10.56 34.69
C ILE A 288 -34.76 -10.68 33.73
N LYS A 289 -36.00 -10.44 34.21
CA LYS A 289 -37.22 -10.43 33.40
C LYS A 289 -37.32 -9.24 32.46
N GLU A 290 -36.60 -8.16 32.77
CA GLU A 290 -36.51 -6.96 31.93
C GLU A 290 -35.38 -7.04 30.89
N VAL A 291 -34.52 -8.07 31.01
CA VAL A 291 -33.47 -8.33 30.03
C VAL A 291 -34.08 -8.99 28.79
N GLU A 292 -33.74 -8.47 27.61
CA GLU A 292 -34.22 -9.02 26.34
C GLU A 292 -33.84 -10.51 26.22
N PRO A 293 -34.81 -11.40 25.90
CA PRO A 293 -34.51 -12.83 25.76
C PRO A 293 -33.65 -13.12 24.53
N ILE A 294 -32.88 -14.20 24.59
CA ILE A 294 -31.94 -14.61 23.53
C ILE A 294 -32.64 -14.77 22.19
N GLU A 295 -33.86 -15.31 22.18
CA GLU A 295 -34.67 -15.53 20.99
C GLU A 295 -34.99 -14.22 20.24
N ASP A 296 -35.16 -13.12 20.95
CA ASP A 296 -35.39 -11.80 20.34
C ASP A 296 -34.11 -11.16 19.88
N ILE A 297 -32.98 -11.36 20.60
CA ILE A 297 -31.65 -10.93 20.18
C ILE A 297 -31.25 -11.61 18.87
N LEU A 298 -31.45 -12.93 18.76
CA LEU A 298 -31.10 -13.71 17.58
C LEU A 298 -31.80 -13.26 16.30
N LYS A 299 -33.02 -12.73 16.39
CA LYS A 299 -33.73 -12.17 15.22
C LYS A 299 -33.04 -11.02 14.53
N ARG A 300 -32.10 -10.34 15.21
CA ARG A 300 -31.33 -9.23 14.67
C ARG A 300 -29.98 -9.68 14.04
N PHE A 301 -29.66 -10.96 14.12
CA PHE A 301 -28.46 -11.51 13.50
C PHE A 301 -28.78 -12.10 12.13
N GLY A 302 -27.86 -11.88 11.17
CA GLY A 302 -27.96 -12.44 9.84
C GLY A 302 -26.63 -12.99 9.37
N SER A 303 -26.65 -13.96 8.47
CA SER A 303 -25.45 -14.36 7.74
C SER A 303 -25.03 -13.25 6.77
N GLY A 304 -23.73 -13.16 6.47
CA GLY A 304 -23.26 -12.32 5.36
C GLY A 304 -23.84 -12.79 4.02
N SER A 305 -23.96 -11.88 3.06
CA SER A 305 -24.37 -12.24 1.69
C SER A 305 -23.39 -13.25 1.10
N MET A 306 -23.90 -14.35 0.60
CA MET A 306 -23.14 -15.47 0.04
C MET A 306 -23.54 -15.70 -1.40
N SER A 307 -22.57 -15.76 -2.32
CA SER A 307 -22.85 -16.14 -3.70
C SER A 307 -22.62 -17.63 -3.89
N HIS A 308 -23.42 -18.27 -4.75
CA HIS A 308 -23.21 -19.66 -5.14
C HIS A 308 -21.87 -19.90 -5.85
N GLY A 309 -21.25 -18.85 -6.40
CA GLY A 309 -19.88 -18.90 -6.94
C GLY A 309 -18.77 -18.94 -5.89
N ALA A 310 -19.03 -18.45 -4.67
CA ALA A 310 -18.06 -18.42 -3.57
C ALA A 310 -18.14 -19.65 -2.65
N LEU A 311 -19.32 -20.27 -2.56
CA LEU A 311 -19.60 -21.43 -1.72
C LEU A 311 -20.23 -22.54 -2.55
N SER A 312 -20.06 -23.81 -2.13
CA SER A 312 -20.83 -24.91 -2.67
C SER A 312 -22.28 -24.86 -2.21
N ALA A 313 -23.17 -25.57 -2.91
CA ALA A 313 -24.59 -25.65 -2.55
C ALA A 313 -24.77 -26.18 -1.12
N GLU A 314 -24.05 -27.23 -0.75
CA GLU A 314 -24.13 -27.87 0.56
C GLU A 314 -23.70 -26.90 1.68
N ALA A 315 -22.64 -26.14 1.49
CA ALA A 315 -22.18 -25.16 2.47
C ALA A 315 -23.19 -24.04 2.64
N HIS A 316 -23.82 -23.60 1.54
CA HIS A 316 -24.86 -22.57 1.57
C HIS A 316 -26.12 -23.06 2.31
N GLU A 317 -26.58 -24.28 2.03
CA GLU A 317 -27.72 -24.91 2.69
C GLU A 317 -27.50 -25.10 4.20
N VAL A 318 -26.30 -25.55 4.61
CA VAL A 318 -25.96 -25.74 6.02
C VAL A 318 -26.00 -24.43 6.77
N LEU A 319 -25.44 -23.35 6.21
CA LEU A 319 -25.46 -22.02 6.80
C LEU A 319 -26.89 -21.47 6.91
N ALA A 320 -27.68 -21.58 5.84
CA ALA A 320 -29.07 -21.13 5.84
C ALA A 320 -29.91 -21.92 6.84
N THR A 321 -29.75 -23.24 6.89
CA THR A 321 -30.43 -24.09 7.89
C THR A 321 -30.04 -23.72 9.31
N GLY A 322 -28.75 -23.46 9.56
CA GLY A 322 -28.28 -23.01 10.88
C GLY A 322 -28.92 -21.69 11.31
N MET A 323 -28.96 -20.69 10.42
CA MET A 323 -29.59 -19.40 10.69
C MET A 323 -31.10 -19.54 10.92
N ASN A 324 -31.80 -20.36 10.11
CA ASN A 324 -33.24 -20.60 10.27
C ASN A 324 -33.56 -21.29 11.61
N ARG A 325 -32.73 -22.24 12.07
CA ARG A 325 -32.91 -22.91 13.37
C ARG A 325 -32.86 -21.93 14.54
N ILE A 326 -31.99 -20.93 14.50
CA ILE A 326 -31.87 -19.91 15.54
C ILE A 326 -32.84 -18.73 15.31
N LYS A 327 -33.71 -18.79 14.30
CA LYS A 327 -34.62 -17.72 13.90
C LYS A 327 -33.90 -16.42 13.50
N GLY A 328 -32.65 -16.50 13.07
CA GLY A 328 -31.90 -15.42 12.47
C GLY A 328 -32.21 -15.27 10.97
N ALA A 329 -31.67 -14.23 10.36
CA ALA A 329 -31.85 -14.00 8.93
C ALA A 329 -30.73 -14.75 8.12
N SER A 330 -31.12 -15.37 7.02
CA SER A 330 -30.20 -15.90 6.02
C SER A 330 -30.23 -15.01 4.78
N CYS A 331 -29.08 -14.56 4.30
CA CYS A 331 -28.95 -13.74 3.11
C CYS A 331 -28.40 -14.57 1.94
#